data_627eea787e3d1eb713c1c69ec13f6e71
#
_entry.id   627eea787e3d1eb713c1c69ec13f6e71
#
_cell.length_a   1.000
_cell.length_b   1.000
_cell.length_c   1.000
_cell.angle_alpha   90.00
_cell.angle_beta   90.00
_cell.angle_gamma   90.00
#
_symmetry.space_group_name_H-M   'P 1'
#
loop_
_entity.id
_entity.type
_entity.pdbx_description
1 polymer ?
#
loop_
_entity_poly.entity_id
_entity_poly.type
_entity_poly.pdbx_seq_one_letter_code
_entity_poly.pdbx_strand_id
1 'polypeptide(L)'
;MGGGLWLIWRCAIKILLVAPDLVGVDAINEARRIQQYHDVVTLYGTVTVDDIYRSVTEKAFDVLHFATHGGPDGVQLSGGVVLDAETIAQFLRLRESAGLFLSSCDTGKIASYAVQHGAVWAISSEVPLPDADAWKLAAAFYSHQRNGHAKDFVGAFRLADSGDGEYSLMVSPVWIQDLQRAAALAATIPHTARPLSRQEAAIWAVLLTLGAAGLTAALLFAAGRL
;
A
#
# COMPACT_ATOMS: atom_id res chain seq x y z
N MET A 1 12.28 -18.69 -11.46
CA MET A 1 12.30 -17.23 -11.63
C MET A 1 10.85 -16.77 -11.71
N GLY A 2 10.30 -16.38 -10.57
CA GLY A 2 8.89 -15.98 -10.45
C GLY A 2 8.68 -14.57 -11.01
N GLY A 3 8.22 -14.47 -12.24
CA GLY A 3 8.08 -13.20 -12.98
C GLY A 3 6.74 -12.48 -12.86
N GLY A 4 5.79 -12.99 -12.09
CA GLY A 4 4.40 -12.55 -12.20
C GLY A 4 3.94 -11.42 -11.30
N LEU A 5 4.46 -11.28 -10.10
CA LEU A 5 4.05 -10.24 -9.14
C LEU A 5 4.97 -9.01 -9.10
N TRP A 6 6.09 -9.04 -9.80
CA TRP A 6 7.14 -8.02 -9.76
C TRP A 6 6.89 -6.80 -10.65
N LEU A 7 5.94 -6.89 -11.58
CA LEU A 7 5.68 -5.83 -12.57
C LEU A 7 4.82 -4.67 -12.04
N ILE A 8 4.11 -4.85 -10.93
CA ILE A 8 3.19 -3.83 -10.40
C ILE A 8 3.95 -2.65 -9.77
N TRP A 9 5.19 -2.82 -9.36
CA TRP A 9 5.94 -1.85 -8.54
C TRP A 9 6.98 -1.01 -9.28
N ARG A 10 7.09 -1.10 -10.61
CA ARG A 10 7.97 -0.23 -11.40
C ARG A 10 7.31 1.08 -11.87
N CYS A 11 6.00 1.18 -11.72
CA CYS A 11 5.26 2.41 -12.05
C CYS A 11 5.08 3.27 -10.80
N ALA A 12 4.92 4.59 -10.99
CA ALA A 12 4.49 5.46 -9.91
C ALA A 12 3.19 4.93 -9.31
N ILE A 13 3.19 4.64 -8.01
CA ILE A 13 1.97 4.29 -7.29
C ILE A 13 1.12 5.54 -7.10
N LYS A 14 -0.19 5.34 -6.98
CA LYS A 14 -1.14 6.40 -6.68
C LYS A 14 -1.42 6.43 -5.19
N ILE A 15 -1.26 7.58 -4.58
CA ILE A 15 -1.43 7.76 -3.14
C ILE A 15 -2.57 8.75 -2.89
N LEU A 16 -3.55 8.35 -2.10
CA LEU A 16 -4.50 9.28 -1.50
C LEU A 16 -3.95 9.69 -0.14
N LEU A 17 -3.46 10.91 -0.05
CA LEU A 17 -2.90 11.49 1.17
C LEU A 17 -3.94 12.35 1.89
N VAL A 18 -4.27 12.00 3.10
CA VAL A 18 -5.14 12.75 4.02
C VAL A 18 -4.25 13.54 4.98
N ALA A 19 -4.24 14.86 4.81
CA ALA A 19 -3.34 15.79 5.47
C ALA A 19 -4.13 17.00 6.04
N PRO A 20 -4.96 16.81 7.07
CA PRO A 20 -5.71 17.91 7.66
C PRO A 20 -4.77 18.95 8.26
N ASP A 21 -5.18 20.22 8.21
CA ASP A 21 -4.43 21.33 8.82
C ASP A 21 -4.60 21.27 10.35
N LEU A 22 -3.66 20.62 11.02
CA LEU A 22 -3.65 20.44 12.47
C LEU A 22 -2.38 21.05 13.07
N VAL A 23 -2.51 21.61 14.26
CA VAL A 23 -1.37 22.18 15.00
C VAL A 23 -0.37 21.07 15.34
N GLY A 24 0.91 21.28 15.01
CA GLY A 24 2.00 20.35 15.33
C GLY A 24 2.17 19.21 14.34
N VAL A 25 1.48 19.24 13.19
CA VAL A 25 1.64 18.27 12.11
C VAL A 25 2.16 18.97 10.85
N ASP A 26 3.33 18.58 10.36
CA ASP A 26 3.92 19.13 9.13
C ASP A 26 3.56 18.28 7.88
N ALA A 27 2.26 18.02 7.74
CA ALA A 27 1.72 17.17 6.67
C ALA A 27 1.99 17.73 5.26
N ILE A 28 2.16 19.06 5.11
CA ILE A 28 2.51 19.69 3.83
C ILE A 28 3.92 19.28 3.38
N ASN A 29 4.90 19.29 4.26
CA ASN A 29 6.25 18.89 3.91
C ASN A 29 6.30 17.41 3.57
N GLU A 30 5.58 16.58 4.30
CA GLU A 30 5.43 15.17 3.97
C GLU A 30 4.84 14.98 2.57
N ALA A 31 3.71 15.64 2.28
CA ALA A 31 3.07 15.60 0.95
C ALA A 31 4.04 16.00 -0.18
N ARG A 32 4.75 17.11 -0.03
CA ARG A 32 5.72 17.59 -1.02
C ARG A 32 6.85 16.60 -1.27
N ARG A 33 7.32 15.92 -0.24
CA ARG A 33 8.36 14.90 -0.34
C ARG A 33 7.87 13.67 -1.10
N ILE A 34 6.68 13.18 -0.78
CA ILE A 34 6.09 12.02 -1.44
C ILE A 34 5.80 12.32 -2.91
N GLN A 35 5.31 13.52 -3.24
CA GLN A 35 5.02 13.98 -4.60
C GLN A 35 6.27 13.99 -5.52
N GLN A 36 7.48 14.03 -4.98
CA GLN A 36 8.70 13.91 -5.79
C GLN A 36 8.86 12.52 -6.42
N TYR A 37 8.20 11.51 -5.87
CA TYR A 37 8.37 10.12 -6.25
C TYR A 37 7.11 9.51 -6.89
N HIS A 38 5.92 9.96 -6.49
CA HIS A 38 4.65 9.29 -6.80
C HIS A 38 3.55 10.27 -7.22
N ASP A 39 2.47 9.69 -7.78
CA ASP A 39 1.24 10.41 -8.08
C ASP A 39 0.40 10.53 -6.79
N VAL A 40 0.30 11.74 -6.25
CA VAL A 40 -0.35 12.00 -4.96
C VAL A 40 -1.57 12.90 -5.14
N VAL A 41 -2.72 12.38 -4.76
CA VAL A 41 -3.92 13.19 -4.51
C VAL A 41 -3.93 13.57 -3.05
N THR A 42 -3.81 14.86 -2.74
CA THR A 42 -3.78 15.35 -1.36
C THR A 42 -5.12 15.99 -0.98
N LEU A 43 -5.72 15.51 0.11
CA LEU A 43 -6.78 16.18 0.84
C LEU A 43 -6.13 17.02 1.93
N TYR A 44 -6.17 18.33 1.78
CA TYR A 44 -5.49 19.28 2.67
C TYR A 44 -6.43 20.34 3.24
N GLY A 45 -6.09 20.89 4.40
CA GLY A 45 -6.86 21.93 5.07
C GLY A 45 -7.99 21.35 5.92
N THR A 46 -9.20 21.85 5.74
CA THR A 46 -10.38 21.27 6.39
C THR A 46 -10.77 19.99 5.67
N VAL A 47 -10.45 18.85 6.27
CA VAL A 47 -10.75 17.52 5.72
C VAL A 47 -11.84 16.85 6.56
N THR A 48 -12.90 16.40 5.88
CA THR A 48 -14.03 15.68 6.49
C THR A 48 -14.05 14.21 6.08
N VAL A 49 -14.84 13.40 6.75
CA VAL A 49 -15.11 12.00 6.40
C VAL A 49 -15.68 11.90 4.98
N ASP A 50 -16.59 12.81 4.61
CA ASP A 50 -17.22 12.84 3.28
C ASP A 50 -16.20 13.14 2.16
N ASP A 51 -15.20 14.00 2.42
CA ASP A 51 -14.16 14.28 1.43
C ASP A 51 -13.30 13.04 1.17
N ILE A 52 -12.98 12.28 2.22
CA ILE A 52 -12.27 11.01 2.09
C ILE A 52 -13.14 10.00 1.34
N TYR A 53 -14.39 9.81 1.77
CA TYR A 53 -15.33 8.87 1.14
C TYR A 53 -15.49 9.15 -0.37
N ARG A 54 -15.69 10.40 -0.74
CA ARG A 54 -15.79 10.84 -2.14
C ARG A 54 -14.51 10.50 -2.90
N SER A 55 -13.35 10.81 -2.31
CA SER A 55 -12.07 10.55 -2.95
C SER A 55 -11.80 9.05 -3.14
N VAL A 56 -12.10 8.21 -2.15
CA VAL A 56 -11.92 6.77 -2.27
C VAL A 56 -12.90 6.10 -3.24
N THR A 57 -14.07 6.71 -3.49
CA THR A 57 -15.03 6.19 -4.47
C THR A 57 -14.74 6.65 -5.89
N GLU A 58 -14.29 7.88 -6.07
CA GLU A 58 -14.10 8.49 -7.39
C GLU A 58 -12.70 8.25 -7.97
N LYS A 59 -11.68 8.10 -7.13
CA LYS A 59 -10.28 8.05 -7.58
C LYS A 59 -9.64 6.70 -7.25
N ALA A 60 -8.93 6.13 -8.22
CA ALA A 60 -8.10 4.96 -7.97
C ALA A 60 -6.85 5.37 -7.18
N PHE A 61 -6.50 4.59 -6.16
CA PHE A 61 -5.25 4.71 -5.40
C PHE A 61 -4.75 3.32 -4.99
N ASP A 62 -3.45 3.22 -4.77
CA ASP A 62 -2.77 2.01 -4.31
C ASP A 62 -2.48 2.07 -2.81
N VAL A 63 -2.37 3.29 -2.26
CA VAL A 63 -2.11 3.53 -0.83
C VAL A 63 -3.02 4.64 -0.31
N LEU A 64 -3.67 4.37 0.82
CA LEU A 64 -4.30 5.38 1.65
C LEU A 64 -3.30 5.80 2.74
N HIS A 65 -2.92 7.08 2.73
CA HIS A 65 -1.91 7.63 3.62
C HIS A 65 -2.51 8.71 4.51
N PHE A 66 -2.32 8.60 5.81
CA PHE A 66 -2.71 9.60 6.78
C PHE A 66 -1.48 10.29 7.37
N ALA A 67 -1.36 11.60 7.18
CA ALA A 67 -0.38 12.47 7.83
C ALA A 67 -1.12 13.37 8.82
N THR A 68 -1.32 12.88 10.05
CA THR A 68 -2.19 13.52 11.03
C THR A 68 -1.87 13.06 12.45
N HIS A 69 -2.48 13.67 13.46
CA HIS A 69 -2.44 13.12 14.81
C HIS A 69 -3.15 11.78 14.88
N GLY A 70 -2.60 10.85 15.64
CA GLY A 70 -3.16 9.53 15.88
C GLY A 70 -3.19 9.16 17.34
N GLY A 71 -3.87 8.06 17.62
CA GLY A 71 -3.97 7.41 18.91
C GLY A 71 -4.62 6.05 18.77
N PRO A 72 -4.77 5.32 19.88
CA PRO A 72 -5.33 3.96 19.88
C PRO A 72 -6.79 3.90 19.39
N ASP A 73 -7.52 5.01 19.47
CA ASP A 73 -8.93 5.11 19.10
C ASP A 73 -9.15 5.52 17.64
N GLY A 74 -8.15 6.11 16.97
CA GLY A 74 -8.28 6.55 15.60
C GLY A 74 -7.26 7.60 15.17
N VAL A 75 -7.46 8.13 13.97
CA VAL A 75 -6.72 9.28 13.44
C VAL A 75 -7.59 10.53 13.46
N GLN A 76 -6.98 11.68 13.75
CA GLN A 76 -7.70 12.93 13.90
C GLN A 76 -7.90 13.60 12.53
N LEU A 77 -9.12 14.05 12.28
CA LEU A 77 -9.47 14.94 11.18
C LEU A 77 -9.73 16.35 11.67
N SER A 78 -10.04 17.26 10.75
CA SER A 78 -10.39 18.63 11.06
C SER A 78 -11.59 18.71 12.00
N GLY A 79 -11.60 19.72 12.88
CA GLY A 79 -12.69 19.93 13.85
C GLY A 79 -12.70 18.91 15.01
N GLY A 80 -11.61 18.17 15.24
CA GLY A 80 -11.50 17.19 16.32
C GLY A 80 -12.25 15.88 16.07
N VAL A 81 -12.71 15.63 14.86
CA VAL A 81 -13.32 14.35 14.47
C VAL A 81 -12.24 13.27 14.49
N VAL A 82 -12.54 12.13 15.12
CA VAL A 82 -11.66 10.94 15.13
C VAL A 82 -12.23 9.92 14.17
N LEU A 83 -11.40 9.48 13.23
CA LEU A 83 -11.71 8.43 12.27
C LEU A 83 -11.21 7.10 12.83
N ASP A 84 -12.12 6.20 13.15
CA ASP A 84 -11.81 4.92 13.79
C ASP A 84 -11.29 3.86 12.79
N ALA A 85 -10.78 2.76 13.33
CA ALA A 85 -10.21 1.67 12.56
C ALA A 85 -11.23 1.00 11.61
N GLU A 86 -12.51 0.91 12.01
CA GLU A 86 -13.57 0.30 11.20
C GLU A 86 -13.85 1.14 9.96
N THR A 87 -13.99 2.45 10.12
CA THR A 87 -14.23 3.39 9.00
C THR A 87 -13.05 3.39 8.03
N ILE A 88 -11.80 3.37 8.54
CA ILE A 88 -10.60 3.25 7.69
C ILE A 88 -10.63 1.94 6.91
N ALA A 89 -10.95 0.82 7.55
CA ALA A 89 -11.06 -0.47 6.89
C ALA A 89 -12.19 -0.49 5.84
N GLN A 90 -13.32 0.22 6.08
CA GLN A 90 -14.37 0.38 5.07
C GLN A 90 -13.86 1.09 3.82
N PHE A 91 -13.07 2.16 3.96
CA PHE A 91 -12.45 2.83 2.82
C PHE A 91 -11.52 1.92 2.02
N LEU A 92 -10.72 1.12 2.71
CA LEU A 92 -9.79 0.18 2.06
C LEU A 92 -10.52 -0.96 1.33
N ARG A 93 -11.66 -1.44 1.86
CA ARG A 93 -12.49 -2.45 1.18
C ARG A 93 -13.11 -1.97 -0.13
N LEU A 94 -13.28 -0.66 -0.31
CA LEU A 94 -13.70 -0.09 -1.58
C LEU A 94 -12.62 -0.18 -2.67
N ARG A 95 -11.39 -0.55 -2.29
CA ARG A 95 -10.23 -0.67 -3.16
C ARG A 95 -9.51 -1.98 -2.91
N GLU A 96 -9.61 -2.91 -3.86
CA GLU A 96 -8.87 -4.16 -3.80
C GLU A 96 -7.35 -3.87 -3.79
N SER A 97 -6.62 -4.54 -2.92
CA SER A 97 -5.16 -4.48 -2.84
C SER A 97 -4.55 -3.14 -2.36
N ALA A 98 -5.32 -2.29 -1.68
CA ALA A 98 -4.77 -1.05 -1.12
C ALA A 98 -3.91 -1.30 0.12
N GLY A 99 -2.80 -0.54 0.21
CA GLY A 99 -2.00 -0.42 1.43
C GLY A 99 -2.46 0.74 2.30
N LEU A 100 -2.12 0.69 3.58
CA LEU A 100 -2.36 1.76 4.56
C LEU A 100 -1.01 2.26 5.11
N PHE A 101 -0.80 3.57 5.08
CA PHE A 101 0.32 4.21 5.75
C PHE A 101 -0.19 5.21 6.78
N LEU A 102 0.16 5.01 8.04
CA LEU A 102 -0.21 5.87 9.16
C LEU A 102 1.03 6.62 9.67
N SER A 103 1.24 7.83 9.14
CA SER A 103 2.21 8.79 9.66
C SER A 103 1.60 9.50 10.86
N SER A 104 1.38 8.74 11.94
CA SER A 104 0.59 9.12 13.11
C SER A 104 1.02 8.31 14.31
N CYS A 105 0.97 8.92 15.51
CA CYS A 105 1.37 8.28 16.76
C CYS A 105 0.40 7.17 17.20
N ASP A 106 0.93 6.11 17.83
CA ASP A 106 0.17 5.07 18.56
C ASP A 106 -1.02 4.48 17.76
N THR A 107 -0.77 4.14 16.50
CA THR A 107 -1.80 3.65 15.56
C THR A 107 -1.68 2.16 15.25
N GLY A 108 -0.89 1.39 16.00
CA GLY A 108 -0.68 -0.04 15.80
C GLY A 108 -1.96 -0.86 15.80
N LYS A 109 -2.93 -0.53 16.70
CA LYS A 109 -4.24 -1.21 16.75
C LYS A 109 -5.05 -0.95 15.48
N ILE A 110 -5.00 0.27 14.94
CA ILE A 110 -5.68 0.64 13.69
C ILE A 110 -5.11 -0.15 12.53
N ALA A 111 -3.78 -0.21 12.42
CA ALA A 111 -3.08 -0.98 11.39
C ALA A 111 -3.41 -2.48 11.46
N SER A 112 -3.41 -3.05 12.67
CA SER A 112 -3.78 -4.45 12.91
C SER A 112 -5.21 -4.75 12.46
N TYR A 113 -6.16 -3.88 12.81
CA TYR A 113 -7.54 -4.01 12.37
C TYR A 113 -7.67 -3.89 10.84
N ALA A 114 -7.00 -2.92 10.25
CA ALA A 114 -7.07 -2.67 8.82
C ALA A 114 -6.57 -3.87 7.98
N VAL A 115 -5.46 -4.51 8.36
CA VAL A 115 -4.95 -5.68 7.62
C VAL A 115 -5.82 -6.93 7.76
N GLN A 116 -6.60 -7.01 8.84
CA GLN A 116 -7.59 -8.08 9.02
C GLN A 116 -8.86 -7.85 8.20
N HIS A 117 -9.17 -6.59 7.83
CA HIS A 117 -10.45 -6.20 7.29
C HIS A 117 -10.41 -5.46 5.94
N GLY A 118 -9.27 -5.41 5.26
CA GLY A 118 -9.25 -4.80 3.92
C GLY A 118 -7.89 -4.37 3.38
N ALA A 119 -6.96 -3.98 4.24
CA ALA A 119 -5.62 -3.61 3.78
C ALA A 119 -4.79 -4.84 3.42
N VAL A 120 -4.02 -4.74 2.34
CA VAL A 120 -3.00 -5.76 2.00
C VAL A 120 -1.81 -5.68 2.96
N TRP A 121 -1.44 -4.46 3.32
CA TRP A 121 -0.41 -4.14 4.31
C TRP A 121 -0.72 -2.84 5.02
N ALA A 122 -0.15 -2.65 6.19
CA ALA A 122 -0.22 -1.38 6.93
C ALA A 122 1.13 -1.06 7.58
N ILE A 123 1.52 0.21 7.53
CA ILE A 123 2.64 0.77 8.27
C ILE A 123 2.07 1.73 9.32
N SER A 124 2.52 1.61 10.56
CA SER A 124 2.06 2.40 11.70
C SER A 124 3.16 2.55 12.74
N SER A 125 3.02 3.52 13.64
CA SER A 125 3.82 3.60 14.85
C SER A 125 3.05 3.06 16.06
N GLU A 126 3.75 2.39 16.95
CA GLU A 126 3.22 1.92 18.23
C GLU A 126 3.57 2.86 19.40
N VAL A 127 4.32 3.92 19.10
CA VAL A 127 4.81 4.89 20.07
C VAL A 127 4.50 6.32 19.62
N PRO A 128 4.50 7.31 20.54
CA PRO A 128 4.50 8.70 20.17
C PRO A 128 5.76 9.04 19.36
N LEU A 129 5.59 9.68 18.22
CA LEU A 129 6.68 10.06 17.32
C LEU A 129 6.85 11.58 17.31
N PRO A 130 8.09 12.10 17.27
CA PRO A 130 8.32 13.45 16.84
C PRO A 130 7.84 13.64 15.40
N ASP A 131 7.14 14.72 15.11
CA ASP A 131 6.62 15.01 13.77
C ASP A 131 7.72 14.98 12.69
N ALA A 132 8.93 15.46 13.03
CA ALA A 132 10.09 15.42 12.14
C ALA A 132 10.55 14.01 11.75
N ASP A 133 10.23 12.98 12.51
CA ASP A 133 10.64 11.61 12.24
C ASP A 133 9.55 10.85 11.45
N ALA A 134 8.28 11.18 11.68
CA ALA A 134 7.16 10.62 10.94
C ALA A 134 7.31 10.81 9.42
N TRP A 135 7.54 12.03 8.94
CA TRP A 135 7.68 12.30 7.51
C TRP A 135 8.98 11.74 6.91
N LYS A 136 10.04 11.53 7.72
CA LYS A 136 11.30 10.94 7.22
C LYS A 136 11.12 9.50 6.79
N LEU A 137 10.44 8.69 7.60
CA LEU A 137 10.16 7.31 7.23
C LEU A 137 9.31 7.26 5.95
N ALA A 138 8.24 8.04 5.88
CA ALA A 138 7.39 8.09 4.70
C ALA A 138 8.18 8.47 3.44
N ALA A 139 8.99 9.53 3.50
CA ALA A 139 9.83 9.96 2.38
C ALA A 139 10.83 8.89 1.96
N ALA A 140 11.50 8.23 2.91
CA ALA A 140 12.46 7.17 2.63
C ALA A 140 11.77 5.94 2.02
N PHE A 141 10.64 5.49 2.60
CA PHE A 141 9.86 4.36 2.09
C PHE A 141 9.47 4.57 0.62
N TYR A 142 8.83 5.69 0.30
CA TYR A 142 8.39 5.97 -1.06
C TYR A 142 9.56 6.20 -2.02
N SER A 143 10.66 6.79 -1.57
CA SER A 143 11.87 6.93 -2.36
C SER A 143 12.48 5.57 -2.73
N HIS A 144 12.63 4.66 -1.77
CA HIS A 144 13.17 3.33 -2.02
C HIS A 144 12.29 2.50 -2.96
N GLN A 145 11.00 2.65 -2.82
CA GLN A 145 10.03 2.02 -3.69
C GLN A 145 10.14 2.54 -5.14
N ARG A 146 10.19 3.85 -5.34
CA ARG A 146 10.26 4.48 -6.67
C ARG A 146 11.56 4.22 -7.41
N ASN A 147 12.68 4.32 -6.71
CA ASN A 147 14.02 4.21 -7.30
C ASN A 147 14.43 2.75 -7.58
N GLY A 148 13.58 1.79 -7.27
CA GLY A 148 13.86 0.37 -7.48
C GLY A 148 14.95 -0.18 -6.55
N HIS A 149 15.28 0.53 -5.47
CA HIS A 149 16.17 0.05 -4.42
C HIS A 149 15.53 -1.13 -3.68
N ALA A 150 14.20 -1.14 -3.59
CA ALA A 150 13.42 -2.23 -3.07
C ALA A 150 12.65 -2.94 -4.19
N LYS A 151 12.47 -4.26 -4.03
CA LYS A 151 11.69 -5.07 -4.98
C LYS A 151 10.20 -5.07 -4.67
N ASP A 152 9.85 -4.75 -3.43
CA ASP A 152 8.50 -4.75 -2.90
C ASP A 152 8.39 -3.79 -1.71
N PHE A 153 7.17 -3.64 -1.17
CA PHE A 153 6.92 -2.75 -0.02
C PHE A 153 7.60 -3.22 1.27
N VAL A 154 7.81 -4.53 1.46
CA VAL A 154 8.55 -5.07 2.63
C VAL A 154 10.00 -4.64 2.56
N GLY A 155 10.63 -4.76 1.39
CA GLY A 155 11.98 -4.29 1.15
C GLY A 155 12.10 -2.78 1.28
N ALA A 156 11.13 -2.02 0.78
CA ALA A 156 11.12 -0.56 0.93
C ALA A 156 11.02 -0.14 2.39
N PHE A 157 10.16 -0.79 3.18
CA PHE A 157 10.06 -0.55 4.62
C PHE A 157 11.38 -0.86 5.34
N ARG A 158 11.96 -2.03 5.11
CA ARG A 158 13.24 -2.42 5.73
C ARG A 158 14.40 -1.49 5.43
N LEU A 159 14.40 -0.86 4.25
CA LEU A 159 15.43 0.12 3.87
C LEU A 159 15.15 1.50 4.46
N ALA A 160 13.90 1.83 4.73
CA ALA A 160 13.49 3.11 5.29
C ALA A 160 13.57 3.14 6.82
N ASP A 161 13.27 1.99 7.45
CA ASP A 161 13.25 1.85 8.90
C ASP A 161 14.66 1.88 9.47
N SER A 162 14.90 2.77 10.43
CA SER A 162 16.20 2.91 11.13
C SER A 162 16.50 1.74 12.08
N GLY A 163 15.50 0.89 12.35
CA GLY A 163 15.62 -0.27 13.22
C GLY A 163 15.52 0.05 14.72
N ASP A 164 15.08 1.25 15.08
CA ASP A 164 14.83 1.65 16.47
C ASP A 164 13.48 1.14 17.01
N GLY A 165 12.67 0.51 16.15
CA GLY A 165 11.43 -0.15 16.55
C GLY A 165 10.24 0.80 16.72
N GLU A 166 10.36 2.04 16.25
CA GLU A 166 9.28 3.02 16.34
C GLU A 166 8.12 2.70 15.39
N TYR A 167 8.43 2.03 14.27
CA TYR A 167 7.44 1.67 13.26
C TYR A 167 7.32 0.17 13.06
N SER A 168 6.12 -0.25 12.73
CA SER A 168 5.77 -1.64 12.43
C SER A 168 5.15 -1.76 11.04
N LEU A 169 5.56 -2.80 10.30
CA LEU A 169 4.90 -3.23 9.08
C LEU A 169 4.07 -4.48 9.34
N MET A 170 2.78 -4.39 9.12
CA MET A 170 1.84 -5.50 9.19
C MET A 170 1.39 -5.91 7.78
N VAL A 171 1.23 -7.21 7.57
CA VAL A 171 0.82 -7.75 6.27
C VAL A 171 -0.39 -8.66 6.47
N SER A 172 -1.36 -8.55 5.59
CA SER A 172 -2.59 -9.36 5.65
C SER A 172 -2.28 -10.85 5.56
N PRO A 173 -2.79 -11.66 6.49
CA PRO A 173 -2.64 -13.12 6.43
C PRO A 173 -3.24 -13.74 5.16
N VAL A 174 -4.33 -13.19 4.65
CA VAL A 174 -4.98 -13.64 3.41
C VAL A 174 -4.04 -13.44 2.23
N TRP A 175 -3.42 -12.27 2.12
CA TRP A 175 -2.46 -11.97 1.05
C TRP A 175 -1.22 -12.88 1.12
N ILE A 176 -0.71 -13.18 2.31
CA ILE A 176 0.40 -14.14 2.49
C ILE A 176 0.00 -15.53 1.99
N GLN A 177 -1.20 -16.00 2.33
CA GLN A 177 -1.71 -17.31 1.89
C GLN A 177 -1.87 -17.36 0.37
N ASP A 178 -2.38 -16.29 -0.26
CA ASP A 178 -2.54 -16.21 -1.70
C ASP A 178 -1.19 -16.22 -2.42
N LEU A 179 -0.18 -15.52 -1.89
CA LEU A 179 1.19 -15.60 -2.40
C LEU A 179 1.77 -17.02 -2.28
N GLN A 180 1.56 -17.68 -1.15
CA GLN A 180 2.02 -19.06 -0.95
C GLN A 180 1.34 -20.03 -1.93
N ARG A 181 0.03 -19.89 -2.16
CA ARG A 181 -0.71 -20.67 -3.14
C ARG A 181 -0.20 -20.43 -4.55
N ALA A 182 0.02 -19.16 -4.94
CA ALA A 182 0.55 -18.80 -6.23
C ALA A 182 1.98 -19.36 -6.44
N ALA A 183 2.83 -19.30 -5.43
CA ALA A 183 4.17 -19.85 -5.47
C ALA A 183 4.16 -21.39 -5.59
N ALA A 184 3.30 -22.06 -4.82
CA ALA A 184 3.13 -23.52 -4.91
C ALA A 184 2.64 -23.96 -6.29
N LEU A 185 1.67 -23.21 -6.86
CA LEU A 185 1.16 -23.48 -8.20
C LEU A 185 2.25 -23.26 -9.27
N ALA A 186 3.02 -22.17 -9.16
CA ALA A 186 4.14 -21.91 -10.06
C ALA A 186 5.21 -23.01 -10.01
N ALA A 187 5.45 -23.61 -8.83
CA ALA A 187 6.40 -24.70 -8.67
C ALA A 187 5.93 -26.03 -9.32
N THR A 188 4.63 -26.18 -9.56
CA THR A 188 4.05 -27.37 -10.23
C THR A 188 4.11 -27.29 -11.77
N ILE A 189 4.41 -26.10 -12.32
CA ILE A 189 4.55 -25.93 -13.77
C ILE A 189 5.83 -26.64 -14.21
N PRO A 190 5.76 -27.65 -15.13
CA PRO A 190 6.93 -28.33 -15.59
C PRO A 190 7.94 -27.38 -16.23
N HIS A 191 9.20 -27.41 -15.81
CA HIS A 191 10.27 -26.58 -16.39
C HIS A 191 10.59 -26.90 -17.86
N THR A 192 9.85 -27.84 -18.49
CA THR A 192 9.96 -28.24 -19.90
C THR A 192 9.22 -27.30 -20.86
N ALA A 193 8.56 -26.27 -20.34
CA ALA A 193 7.94 -25.26 -21.19
C ALA A 193 9.03 -24.56 -22.03
N ARG A 194 8.89 -24.60 -23.36
CA ARG A 194 9.75 -23.83 -24.27
C ARG A 194 9.80 -22.38 -23.86
N PRO A 195 10.93 -21.67 -24.04
CA PRO A 195 10.98 -20.24 -23.76
C PRO A 195 9.88 -19.54 -24.58
N LEU A 196 9.05 -18.76 -23.88
CA LEU A 196 7.99 -17.99 -24.51
C LEU A 196 8.58 -17.07 -25.59
N SER A 197 7.94 -17.02 -26.74
CA SER A 197 8.26 -16.02 -27.75
C SER A 197 8.00 -14.60 -27.19
N ARG A 198 8.61 -13.58 -27.78
CA ARG A 198 8.39 -12.17 -27.36
C ARG A 198 6.90 -11.78 -27.39
N GLN A 199 6.15 -12.32 -28.35
CA GLN A 199 4.70 -12.08 -28.44
C GLN A 199 3.93 -12.75 -27.31
N GLU A 200 4.23 -14.01 -27.00
CA GLU A 200 3.63 -14.72 -25.86
C GLU A 200 3.96 -14.03 -24.54
N ALA A 201 5.20 -13.60 -24.35
CA ALA A 201 5.59 -12.83 -23.16
C ALA A 201 4.84 -11.50 -23.00
N ALA A 202 4.56 -10.81 -24.12
CA ALA A 202 3.77 -9.57 -24.09
C ALA A 202 2.30 -9.83 -23.74
N ILE A 203 1.70 -10.90 -24.29
CA ILE A 203 0.33 -11.32 -23.94
C ILE A 203 0.25 -11.69 -22.47
N TRP A 204 1.23 -12.40 -21.94
CA TRP A 204 1.32 -12.76 -20.53
C TRP A 204 1.43 -11.55 -19.62
N ALA A 205 2.23 -10.55 -20.01
CA ALA A 205 2.35 -9.30 -19.27
C ALA A 205 0.99 -8.55 -19.18
N VAL A 206 0.23 -8.55 -20.27
CA VAL A 206 -1.12 -7.93 -20.31
C VAL A 206 -2.11 -8.71 -19.43
N LEU A 207 -2.10 -10.04 -19.49
CA LEU A 207 -3.01 -10.87 -18.69
C LEU A 207 -2.72 -10.77 -17.18
N LEU A 208 -1.45 -10.66 -16.80
CA LEU A 208 -1.04 -10.48 -15.41
C LEU A 208 -1.41 -9.08 -14.85
N THR A 209 -1.56 -8.08 -15.71
CA THR A 209 -2.01 -6.74 -15.30
C THR A 209 -3.52 -6.65 -15.09
N LEU A 210 -4.30 -7.65 -15.53
CA LEU A 210 -5.77 -7.68 -15.40
C LEU A 210 -6.29 -8.28 -14.08
N GLY A 211 -5.41 -8.56 -13.11
CA GLY A 211 -5.79 -9.03 -11.78
C GLY A 211 -6.01 -10.55 -11.66
N ALA A 212 -6.64 -11.00 -10.57
CA ALA A 212 -6.80 -12.41 -10.22
C ALA A 212 -7.51 -13.24 -11.31
N ALA A 213 -8.45 -12.68 -12.04
CA ALA A 213 -9.10 -13.31 -13.19
C ALA A 213 -8.12 -13.55 -14.34
N GLY A 214 -7.18 -12.63 -14.56
CA GLY A 214 -6.11 -12.77 -15.52
C GLY A 214 -5.12 -13.89 -15.14
N LEU A 215 -4.85 -14.05 -13.84
CA LEU A 215 -3.95 -15.12 -13.36
C LEU A 215 -4.53 -16.51 -13.65
N THR A 216 -5.82 -16.71 -13.47
CA THR A 216 -6.50 -17.97 -13.75
C THR A 216 -6.50 -18.31 -15.24
N ALA A 217 -6.79 -17.34 -16.11
CA ALA A 217 -6.73 -17.52 -17.55
C ALA A 217 -5.29 -17.81 -18.03
N ALA A 218 -4.32 -17.13 -17.43
CA ALA A 218 -2.91 -17.33 -17.70
C ALA A 218 -2.47 -18.75 -17.37
N LEU A 219 -2.85 -19.29 -16.23
CA LEU A 219 -2.50 -20.64 -15.80
C LEU A 219 -3.15 -21.73 -16.68
N LEU A 220 -4.40 -21.52 -17.10
CA LEU A 220 -5.08 -22.44 -18.00
C LEU A 220 -4.42 -22.50 -19.39
N PHE A 221 -3.97 -21.37 -19.89
CA PHE A 221 -3.22 -21.29 -21.15
C PHE A 221 -1.84 -21.96 -21.04
N ALA A 222 -1.09 -21.73 -19.93
CA ALA A 222 0.19 -22.38 -19.70
C ALA A 222 0.09 -23.90 -19.58
N ALA A 223 -1.05 -24.38 -19.08
CA ALA A 223 -1.34 -25.82 -19.00
C ALA A 223 -1.81 -26.43 -20.33
N GLY A 224 -1.88 -25.63 -21.42
CA GLY A 224 -2.33 -26.08 -22.73
C GLY A 224 -3.83 -26.48 -22.77
N ARG A 225 -4.64 -25.88 -21.89
CA ARG A 225 -6.09 -26.16 -21.74
C ARG A 225 -7.00 -25.06 -22.31
N LEU A 226 -6.41 -24.06 -22.97
CA LEU A 226 -7.11 -23.01 -23.77
C LEU A 226 -6.42 -22.94 -25.19
#